data_9f11a14fccb8181e159ce184341915fd
#
_entry.id   9f11a14fccb8181e159ce184341915fd
#
_cell.length_a   1.000
_cell.length_b   1.000
_cell.length_c   1.000
_cell.angle_alpha   90.00
_cell.angle_beta   90.00
_cell.angle_gamma   90.00
#
_symmetry.space_group_name_H-M   'P 1'
#
loop_
_entity.id
_entity.type
_entity.pdbx_description
1 polymer ?
#
loop_
_entity_poly.entity_id
_entity_poly.type
_entity_poly.pdbx_seq_one_letter_code
_entity_poly.pdbx_strand_id
1 'polypeptide(L)'
;MPFTLNEKQQKVFKQLKAFVKDKNINTFILNGYAGTGKTFLIQQFAKHLEKEKIKFSLLATTGRAAAVLRGKTGLTTSTVHGALYSFSKVDGDDDEIPADAPPDAFGQMRLVFEPNKILPEDCVYIVDEASMLASDASNETSFAVFGSGSLLPDLLDAIGNNKIIFVGDPCQLPPVFQDISPALDKNWLNDFGRITVEATLDEIMRTNKDNDILDVAAQVRQSVGVPPPTKWIKMPARNKNNCIIFPDANTLFLEYYARFLQYGPTDSIAIAHSNKACNHLNKFLRKRLFP
;
A
#
# COMPACT_ATOMS: atom_id res chain seq x y z
N MET A 1 17.25 -22.21 10.78
CA MET A 1 17.90 -21.24 11.68
C MET A 1 16.88 -20.14 12.00
N PRO A 2 16.77 -19.68 13.25
CA PRO A 2 15.90 -18.54 13.54
C PRO A 2 16.41 -17.33 12.76
N PHE A 3 15.57 -16.68 11.98
CA PHE A 3 15.91 -15.45 11.29
C PHE A 3 16.20 -14.35 12.31
N THR A 4 17.43 -13.86 12.35
CA THR A 4 17.86 -12.75 13.20
C THR A 4 17.88 -11.45 12.40
N LEU A 5 17.62 -10.33 13.06
CA LEU A 5 17.75 -9.01 12.45
C LEU A 5 19.21 -8.75 12.08
N ASN A 6 19.46 -8.23 10.87
CA ASN A 6 20.78 -7.74 10.49
C ASN A 6 21.12 -6.42 11.23
N GLU A 7 22.36 -5.93 11.08
CA GLU A 7 22.83 -4.73 11.79
C GLU A 7 21.95 -3.49 11.52
N LYS A 8 21.57 -3.26 10.27
CA LYS A 8 20.70 -2.12 9.90
C LYS A 8 19.30 -2.26 10.50
N GLN A 9 18.72 -3.45 10.41
CA GLN A 9 17.44 -3.73 11.04
C GLN A 9 17.48 -3.59 12.56
N GLN A 10 18.58 -4.02 13.20
CA GLN A 10 18.78 -3.83 14.64
C GLN A 10 18.86 -2.35 15.02
N LYS A 11 19.54 -1.54 14.21
CA LYS A 11 19.59 -0.07 14.41
C LYS A 11 18.19 0.54 14.35
N VAL A 12 17.43 0.22 13.30
CA VAL A 12 16.06 0.72 13.15
C VAL A 12 15.15 0.19 14.26
N PHE A 13 15.30 -1.05 14.68
CA PHE A 13 14.57 -1.62 15.81
C PHE A 13 14.82 -0.84 17.12
N LYS A 14 16.06 -0.42 17.37
CA LYS A 14 16.41 0.44 18.52
C LYS A 14 15.73 1.81 18.40
N GLN A 15 15.70 2.40 17.20
CA GLN A 15 15.01 3.67 16.94
C GLN A 15 13.49 3.57 17.17
N LEU A 16 12.85 2.50 16.71
CA LEU A 16 11.43 2.23 16.96
C LEU A 16 11.12 2.11 18.46
N LYS A 17 12.00 1.46 19.23
CA LYS A 17 11.85 1.38 20.70
C LYS A 17 12.00 2.75 21.38
N ALA A 18 12.95 3.56 20.93
CA ALA A 18 13.13 4.92 21.42
C ALA A 18 11.92 5.80 21.08
N PHE A 19 11.41 5.70 19.84
CA PHE A 19 10.22 6.40 19.37
C PHE A 19 8.99 6.15 20.26
N VAL A 20 8.73 4.90 20.63
CA VAL A 20 7.56 4.58 21.48
C VAL A 20 7.66 5.23 22.86
N LYS A 21 8.88 5.39 23.38
CA LYS A 21 9.13 6.01 24.71
C LYS A 21 9.18 7.54 24.67
N ASP A 22 9.46 8.13 23.52
CA ASP A 22 9.57 9.59 23.38
C ASP A 22 8.18 10.23 23.39
N LYS A 23 7.94 11.19 24.28
CA LYS A 23 6.63 11.86 24.40
C LYS A 23 6.41 12.97 23.37
N ASN A 24 7.47 13.46 22.77
CA ASN A 24 7.40 14.60 21.85
C ASN A 24 7.17 14.19 20.40
N ILE A 25 7.64 12.98 20.02
CA ILE A 25 7.53 12.48 18.65
C ILE A 25 6.31 11.56 18.55
N ASN A 26 5.42 11.82 17.60
CA ASN A 26 4.20 11.04 17.44
C ASN A 26 4.12 10.27 16.11
N THR A 27 5.06 10.51 15.17
CA THR A 27 5.05 9.86 13.86
C THR A 27 6.44 9.32 13.51
N PHE A 28 6.48 8.09 13.00
CA PHE A 28 7.69 7.43 12.52
C PHE A 28 7.47 6.94 11.08
N ILE A 29 8.35 7.30 10.15
CA ILE A 29 8.37 6.76 8.81
C ILE A 29 9.45 5.69 8.71
N LEU A 30 9.06 4.47 8.36
CA LEU A 30 9.97 3.39 8.02
C LEU A 30 10.00 3.18 6.51
N ASN A 31 10.92 3.84 5.86
CA ASN A 31 11.18 3.68 4.45
C ASN A 31 12.00 2.42 4.18
N GLY A 32 11.71 1.75 3.07
CA GLY A 32 12.57 0.64 2.64
C GLY A 32 12.08 0.03 1.35
N TYR A 33 13.01 -0.41 0.54
CA TYR A 33 12.72 -1.02 -0.75
C TYR A 33 12.08 -2.41 -0.61
N ALA A 34 11.48 -2.89 -1.70
CA ALA A 34 10.98 -4.27 -1.76
C ALA A 34 12.13 -5.26 -1.44
N GLY A 35 11.89 -6.17 -0.51
CA GLY A 35 12.88 -7.19 -0.13
C GLY A 35 13.89 -6.80 0.96
N THR A 36 13.79 -5.60 1.55
CA THR A 36 14.65 -5.16 2.68
C THR A 36 14.24 -5.72 4.04
N GLY A 37 13.13 -6.48 4.09
CA GLY A 37 12.66 -7.12 5.31
C GLY A 37 11.84 -6.22 6.24
N LYS A 38 11.20 -5.16 5.73
CA LYS A 38 10.29 -4.29 6.50
C LYS A 38 9.27 -5.07 7.31
N THR A 39 8.50 -5.94 6.65
CA THR A 39 7.45 -6.74 7.30
C THR A 39 8.02 -7.65 8.40
N PHE A 40 9.22 -8.23 8.20
CA PHE A 40 9.89 -9.02 9.22
C PHE A 40 10.29 -8.16 10.43
N LEU A 41 10.84 -6.97 10.19
CA LEU A 41 11.18 -6.02 11.25
C LEU A 41 9.93 -5.64 12.05
N ILE A 42 8.83 -5.32 11.38
CA ILE A 42 7.55 -4.98 12.02
C ILE A 42 6.99 -6.16 12.83
N GLN A 43 7.11 -7.39 12.33
CA GLN A 43 6.74 -8.59 13.10
C GLN A 43 7.52 -8.69 14.41
N GLN A 44 8.85 -8.50 14.36
CA GLN A 44 9.67 -8.54 15.57
C GLN A 44 9.35 -7.39 16.53
N PHE A 45 9.04 -6.22 15.96
CA PHE A 45 8.66 -5.05 16.74
C PHE A 45 7.29 -5.22 17.41
N ALA A 46 6.29 -5.76 16.72
CA ALA A 46 4.99 -6.07 17.28
C ALA A 46 5.09 -7.09 18.45
N LYS A 47 5.90 -8.15 18.30
CA LYS A 47 6.20 -9.08 19.40
C LYS A 47 6.87 -8.39 20.61
N HIS A 48 7.71 -7.38 20.35
CA HIS A 48 8.29 -6.58 21.43
C HIS A 48 7.22 -5.75 22.14
N LEU A 49 6.30 -5.10 21.40
CA LEU A 49 5.20 -4.34 22.00
C LEU A 49 4.29 -5.22 22.85
N GLU A 50 3.95 -6.44 22.38
CA GLU A 50 3.20 -7.44 23.16
C GLU A 50 3.89 -7.78 24.48
N LYS A 51 5.22 -8.07 24.41
CA LYS A 51 6.03 -8.38 25.59
C LYS A 51 6.05 -7.25 26.61
N GLU A 52 6.13 -6.01 26.14
CA GLU A 52 6.12 -4.80 26.97
C GLU A 52 4.69 -4.38 27.39
N LYS A 53 3.66 -5.13 26.97
CA LYS A 53 2.24 -4.84 27.21
C LYS A 53 1.80 -3.47 26.67
N ILE A 54 2.40 -3.02 25.58
CA ILE A 54 2.04 -1.78 24.89
C ILE A 54 0.94 -2.12 23.88
N LYS A 55 -0.19 -1.41 23.94
CA LYS A 55 -1.27 -1.59 22.96
C LYS A 55 -0.81 -1.16 21.58
N PHE A 56 -1.13 -1.93 20.56
CA PHE A 56 -0.85 -1.59 19.17
C PHE A 56 -1.92 -2.12 18.22
N SER A 57 -2.01 -1.53 17.05
CA SER A 57 -2.88 -1.94 15.96
C SER A 57 -2.08 -2.07 14.67
N LEU A 58 -2.19 -3.24 14.01
CA LEU A 58 -1.59 -3.49 12.70
C LEU A 58 -2.61 -3.20 11.61
N LEU A 59 -2.29 -2.27 10.74
CA LEU A 59 -3.13 -1.84 9.64
C LEU A 59 -2.40 -2.02 8.31
N ALA A 60 -3.16 -2.16 7.23
CA ALA A 60 -2.64 -2.15 5.87
C ALA A 60 -3.61 -1.39 4.96
N THR A 61 -3.12 -0.88 3.84
CA THR A 61 -3.93 -0.07 2.92
C THR A 61 -4.96 -0.88 2.14
N THR A 62 -4.70 -2.16 1.89
CA THR A 62 -5.59 -3.04 1.12
C THR A 62 -5.90 -4.35 1.85
N GLY A 63 -7.03 -5.00 1.53
CA GLY A 63 -7.39 -6.30 2.09
C GLY A 63 -6.36 -7.38 1.80
N ARG A 64 -5.74 -7.37 0.61
CA ARG A 64 -4.67 -8.31 0.26
C ARG A 64 -3.42 -8.07 1.11
N ALA A 65 -3.00 -6.83 1.30
CA ALA A 65 -1.86 -6.48 2.14
C ALA A 65 -2.13 -6.88 3.61
N ALA A 66 -3.33 -6.63 4.12
CA ALA A 66 -3.74 -7.05 5.46
C ALA A 66 -3.69 -8.58 5.63
N ALA A 67 -4.17 -9.34 4.65
CA ALA A 67 -4.10 -10.81 4.67
C ALA A 67 -2.66 -11.33 4.65
N VAL A 68 -1.79 -10.74 3.82
CA VAL A 68 -0.35 -11.08 3.75
C VAL A 68 0.35 -10.74 5.07
N LEU A 69 0.09 -9.56 5.63
CA LEU A 69 0.68 -9.14 6.90
C LEU A 69 0.23 -10.06 8.05
N ARG A 70 -1.06 -10.42 8.11
CA ARG A 70 -1.60 -11.40 9.06
C ARG A 70 -0.93 -12.75 8.91
N GLY A 71 -0.82 -13.27 7.69
CA GLY A 71 -0.17 -14.56 7.43
C GLY A 71 1.30 -14.60 7.84
N LYS A 72 2.03 -13.49 7.68
CA LYS A 72 3.45 -13.40 8.05
C LYS A 72 3.67 -13.16 9.54
N THR A 73 2.82 -12.36 10.17
CA THR A 73 2.99 -11.97 11.58
C THR A 73 2.30 -12.92 12.54
N GLY A 74 1.23 -13.59 12.12
CA GLY A 74 0.32 -14.34 12.99
C GLY A 74 -0.58 -13.44 13.85
N LEU A 75 -0.55 -12.12 13.65
CA LEU A 75 -1.27 -11.13 14.46
C LEU A 75 -2.51 -10.62 13.73
N THR A 76 -3.52 -10.19 14.50
CA THR A 76 -4.72 -9.57 13.95
C THR A 76 -4.34 -8.30 13.18
N THR A 77 -4.78 -8.22 11.94
CA THR A 77 -4.52 -7.10 11.05
C THR A 77 -5.81 -6.70 10.36
N SER A 78 -6.08 -5.40 10.29
CA SER A 78 -7.23 -4.81 9.61
C SER A 78 -6.78 -3.94 8.44
N THR A 79 -7.70 -3.59 7.55
CA THR A 79 -7.42 -2.49 6.61
C THR A 79 -7.61 -1.15 7.32
N VAL A 80 -6.94 -0.08 6.83
CA VAL A 80 -7.15 1.28 7.34
C VAL A 80 -8.63 1.66 7.23
N HIS A 81 -9.26 1.42 6.07
CA HIS A 81 -10.70 1.66 5.90
C HIS A 81 -11.55 0.89 6.92
N GLY A 82 -11.28 -0.41 7.11
CA GLY A 82 -12.07 -1.24 8.03
C GLY A 82 -11.87 -0.90 9.50
N ALA A 83 -10.74 -0.28 9.87
CA ALA A 83 -10.51 0.21 11.22
C ALA A 83 -11.11 1.61 11.46
N LEU A 84 -11.12 2.43 10.41
CA LEU A 84 -11.47 3.86 10.50
C LEU A 84 -12.96 4.12 10.28
N TYR A 85 -13.59 3.39 9.35
CA TYR A 85 -14.96 3.69 8.93
C TYR A 85 -15.94 2.59 9.30
N SER A 86 -17.15 3.00 9.66
CA SER A 86 -18.30 2.13 9.83
C SER A 86 -19.43 2.57 8.90
N PHE A 87 -20.23 1.60 8.43
CA PHE A 87 -21.41 1.90 7.63
C PHE A 87 -22.38 2.78 8.43
N SER A 88 -22.82 3.89 7.84
CA SER A 88 -23.75 4.83 8.43
C SER A 88 -25.13 4.73 7.78
N LYS A 89 -25.22 4.98 6.48
CA LYS A 89 -26.48 5.01 5.76
C LYS A 89 -26.33 4.72 4.27
N VAL A 90 -27.46 4.48 3.61
CA VAL A 90 -27.59 4.56 2.15
C VAL A 90 -28.09 5.96 1.80
N ASP A 91 -27.35 6.68 0.97
CA ASP A 91 -27.71 7.99 0.47
C ASP A 91 -28.40 7.81 -0.90
N GLY A 92 -29.53 8.48 -1.11
CA GLY A 92 -30.34 8.36 -2.36
C GLY A 92 -31.79 7.91 -2.14
N ASP A 93 -32.23 7.77 -0.87
CA ASP A 93 -33.60 7.40 -0.52
C ASP A 93 -34.47 8.65 -0.13
N ASP A 94 -33.85 9.84 -0.08
CA ASP A 94 -34.59 11.06 0.25
C ASP A 94 -35.20 11.68 -1.02
N ASP A 95 -36.50 11.93 -0.99
CA ASP A 95 -37.41 12.38 -2.05
C ASP A 95 -37.11 13.76 -2.68
N GLU A 96 -35.93 14.33 -2.50
CA GLU A 96 -35.56 15.64 -3.04
C GLU A 96 -34.48 15.56 -4.14
N ILE A 97 -34.83 14.91 -5.26
CA ILE A 97 -34.03 15.07 -6.49
C ILE A 97 -34.49 16.36 -7.16
N PRO A 98 -33.61 17.36 -7.38
CA PRO A 98 -33.98 18.57 -8.13
C PRO A 98 -34.54 18.21 -9.51
N ALA A 99 -35.61 18.87 -9.93
CA ALA A 99 -36.31 18.57 -11.19
C ALA A 99 -35.44 18.77 -12.46
N ASP A 100 -34.27 19.38 -12.33
CA ASP A 100 -33.28 19.68 -13.37
C ASP A 100 -31.99 18.83 -13.26
N ALA A 101 -31.99 17.78 -12.42
CA ALA A 101 -30.87 16.88 -12.33
C ALA A 101 -30.66 16.08 -13.63
N PRO A 102 -29.39 15.85 -14.07
CA PRO A 102 -29.13 15.08 -15.28
C PRO A 102 -29.63 13.63 -15.15
N PRO A 103 -30.07 12.97 -16.28
CA PRO A 103 -30.69 11.64 -16.27
C PRO A 103 -29.87 10.53 -15.60
N ASP A 104 -28.56 10.68 -15.53
CA ASP A 104 -27.58 9.76 -14.87
C ASP A 104 -27.49 9.97 -13.35
N ALA A 105 -28.08 11.06 -12.81
CA ALA A 105 -28.20 11.27 -11.36
C ALA A 105 -29.38 10.49 -10.75
N PHE A 106 -30.27 9.94 -11.58
CA PHE A 106 -31.41 9.18 -11.11
C PHE A 106 -31.03 7.75 -10.74
N GLY A 107 -31.05 7.44 -9.43
CA GLY A 107 -31.06 6.06 -8.94
C GLY A 107 -29.71 5.43 -8.61
N GLN A 108 -28.63 6.17 -8.46
CA GLN A 108 -27.40 5.62 -7.87
C GLN A 108 -27.43 5.79 -6.34
N MET A 109 -27.87 4.75 -5.65
CA MET A 109 -27.68 4.67 -4.19
C MET A 109 -26.21 4.72 -3.86
N ARG A 110 -25.82 5.60 -2.91
CA ARG A 110 -24.46 5.69 -2.38
C ARG A 110 -24.41 5.13 -0.97
N LEU A 111 -23.44 4.28 -0.72
CA LEU A 111 -23.16 3.80 0.64
C LEU A 111 -22.29 4.81 1.36
N VAL A 112 -22.76 5.36 2.48
CA VAL A 112 -22.01 6.32 3.28
C VAL A 112 -21.40 5.61 4.48
N PHE A 113 -20.09 5.79 4.62
CA PHE A 113 -19.30 5.27 5.73
C PHE A 113 -18.71 6.44 6.51
N GLU A 114 -19.04 6.54 7.77
CA GLU A 114 -18.52 7.60 8.66
C GLU A 114 -17.30 7.12 9.44
N PRO A 115 -16.41 8.05 9.84
CA PRO A 115 -15.28 7.69 10.69
C PRO A 115 -15.76 7.06 11.99
N ASN A 116 -15.17 5.93 12.35
CA ASN A 116 -15.41 5.30 13.64
C ASN A 116 -14.73 6.13 14.74
N LYS A 117 -15.54 6.80 15.57
CA LYS A 117 -15.05 7.74 16.59
C LYS A 117 -14.30 7.07 17.75
N ILE A 118 -14.22 5.73 17.79
CA ILE A 118 -13.66 4.99 18.92
C ILE A 118 -12.43 4.19 18.44
N LEU A 119 -11.40 4.89 18.01
CA LEU A 119 -10.09 4.26 17.91
C LEU A 119 -9.44 4.17 19.30
N PRO A 120 -8.75 3.06 19.63
CA PRO A 120 -8.11 2.90 20.93
C PRO A 120 -7.14 4.01 21.26
N GLU A 121 -7.26 4.59 22.45
CA GLU A 121 -6.30 5.53 23.03
C GLU A 121 -5.07 4.78 23.58
N ASP A 122 -3.96 5.49 23.75
CA ASP A 122 -2.67 4.94 24.18
C ASP A 122 -2.23 3.73 23.35
N CYS A 123 -2.41 3.83 22.03
CA CYS A 123 -2.15 2.78 21.07
C CYS A 123 -1.07 3.20 20.07
N VAL A 124 -0.19 2.27 19.70
CA VAL A 124 0.77 2.43 18.61
C VAL A 124 0.15 1.88 17.33
N TYR A 125 -0.17 2.74 16.37
CA TYR A 125 -0.68 2.36 15.07
C TYR A 125 0.48 2.04 14.13
N ILE A 126 0.42 0.93 13.42
CA ILE A 126 1.43 0.53 12.44
C ILE A 126 0.71 0.28 11.12
N VAL A 127 1.03 1.06 10.11
CA VAL A 127 0.40 0.97 8.78
C VAL A 127 1.42 0.47 7.78
N ASP A 128 1.23 -0.76 7.29
CA ASP A 128 2.06 -1.33 6.21
C ASP A 128 1.52 -0.94 4.84
N GLU A 129 2.41 -0.90 3.83
CA GLU A 129 2.15 -0.42 2.46
C GLU A 129 1.58 1.01 2.43
N ALA A 130 2.09 1.88 3.31
CA ALA A 130 1.58 3.23 3.51
C ALA A 130 1.71 4.17 2.29
N SER A 131 2.50 3.79 1.27
CA SER A 131 2.66 4.58 0.03
C SER A 131 1.34 4.88 -0.69
N MET A 132 0.30 4.08 -0.46
CA MET A 132 -1.01 4.21 -1.13
C MET A 132 -2.04 5.03 -0.32
N LEU A 133 -1.68 5.60 0.83
CA LEU A 133 -2.60 6.44 1.61
C LEU A 133 -2.75 7.80 0.96
N ALA A 134 -3.97 8.09 0.46
CA ALA A 134 -4.27 9.35 -0.21
C ALA A 134 -4.51 10.49 0.77
N SER A 135 -3.99 11.69 0.45
CA SER A 135 -4.28 12.93 1.17
C SER A 135 -5.41 13.72 0.54
N ASP A 136 -5.68 13.50 -0.74
CA ASP A 136 -6.71 14.25 -1.48
C ASP A 136 -8.00 13.43 -1.53
N ALA A 137 -9.12 14.14 -1.61
CA ALA A 137 -10.43 13.52 -1.71
C ALA A 137 -10.53 12.68 -3.01
N SER A 138 -10.98 11.45 -2.87
CA SER A 138 -11.30 10.61 -4.04
C SER A 138 -12.47 11.25 -4.81
N ASN A 139 -12.34 11.38 -6.13
CA ASN A 139 -13.38 11.92 -6.99
C ASN A 139 -14.72 11.17 -6.82
N GLU A 140 -15.79 11.92 -6.79
CA GLU A 140 -17.15 11.61 -6.36
C GLU A 140 -17.92 10.50 -7.12
N THR A 141 -17.31 9.76 -8.02
CA THR A 141 -17.96 8.73 -8.84
C THR A 141 -18.06 7.34 -8.19
N SER A 142 -17.72 7.22 -6.91
CA SER A 142 -17.76 5.96 -6.20
C SER A 142 -19.15 5.68 -5.60
N PHE A 143 -19.62 4.43 -5.71
CA PHE A 143 -20.82 3.94 -5.00
C PHE A 143 -20.67 3.97 -3.47
N ALA A 144 -19.49 4.19 -2.94
CA ALA A 144 -19.21 4.28 -1.53
C ALA A 144 -18.43 5.57 -1.23
N VAL A 145 -18.93 6.34 -0.26
CA VAL A 145 -18.31 7.56 0.26
C VAL A 145 -17.76 7.26 1.64
N PHE A 146 -16.49 7.58 1.86
CA PHE A 146 -15.81 7.32 3.12
C PHE A 146 -15.37 8.64 3.76
N GLY A 147 -15.93 8.96 4.92
CA GLY A 147 -15.58 10.14 5.71
C GLY A 147 -15.49 11.43 4.90
N SER A 148 -14.36 12.13 4.99
CA SER A 148 -14.09 13.33 4.19
C SER A 148 -13.74 13.03 2.73
N GLY A 149 -13.58 11.78 2.35
CA GLY A 149 -13.01 11.34 1.08
C GLY A 149 -11.48 11.25 1.08
N SER A 150 -10.81 11.72 2.11
CA SER A 150 -9.35 11.82 2.23
C SER A 150 -8.84 10.89 3.33
N LEU A 151 -8.39 9.71 2.95
CA LEU A 151 -8.10 8.61 3.89
C LEU A 151 -7.01 8.94 4.92
N LEU A 152 -5.91 9.61 4.50
CA LEU A 152 -4.80 9.92 5.39
C LEU A 152 -5.16 11.01 6.42
N PRO A 153 -5.75 12.15 6.02
CA PRO A 153 -6.29 13.12 6.97
C PRO A 153 -7.27 12.50 7.99
N ASP A 154 -8.28 11.76 7.51
CA ASP A 154 -9.26 11.12 8.38
C ASP A 154 -8.60 10.17 9.40
N LEU A 155 -7.57 9.41 8.97
CA LEU A 155 -6.81 8.54 9.86
C LEU A 155 -6.05 9.35 10.92
N LEU A 156 -5.35 10.42 10.51
CA LEU A 156 -4.56 11.24 11.43
C LEU A 156 -5.44 11.96 12.44
N ASP A 157 -6.60 12.45 12.02
CA ASP A 157 -7.59 13.08 12.90
C ASP A 157 -8.18 12.07 13.90
N ALA A 158 -8.53 10.87 13.44
CA ALA A 158 -9.11 9.82 14.28
C ALA A 158 -8.14 9.28 15.34
N ILE A 159 -6.85 9.15 15.02
CA ILE A 159 -5.83 8.70 15.98
C ILE A 159 -5.36 9.84 16.90
N GLY A 160 -5.58 11.10 16.55
CA GLY A 160 -5.14 12.27 17.32
C GLY A 160 -3.64 12.21 17.61
N ASN A 161 -3.27 12.39 18.89
CA ASN A 161 -1.86 12.38 19.33
C ASN A 161 -1.25 10.98 19.52
N ASN A 162 -1.99 9.92 19.26
CA ASN A 162 -1.44 8.57 19.32
C ASN A 162 -0.23 8.41 18.38
N LYS A 163 0.62 7.48 18.72
CA LYS A 163 1.80 7.16 17.90
C LYS A 163 1.40 6.40 16.65
N ILE A 164 1.99 6.80 15.52
CA ILE A 164 1.82 6.08 14.24
C ILE A 164 3.17 5.79 13.60
N ILE A 165 3.29 4.60 13.01
CA ILE A 165 4.43 4.15 12.22
C ILE A 165 3.93 3.87 10.82
N PHE A 166 4.33 4.67 9.85
CA PHE A 166 4.10 4.41 8.44
C PHE A 166 5.24 3.59 7.87
N VAL A 167 4.91 2.46 7.26
CA VAL A 167 5.87 1.54 6.65
C VAL A 167 5.59 1.46 5.16
N GLY A 168 6.58 1.76 4.34
CA GLY A 168 6.37 1.76 2.90
C GLY A 168 7.65 1.81 2.08
N ASP A 169 7.47 1.85 0.78
CA ASP A 169 8.54 2.00 -0.20
C ASP A 169 8.28 3.28 -1.00
N PRO A 170 9.12 4.31 -0.85
CA PRO A 170 8.94 5.58 -1.55
C PRO A 170 9.10 5.49 -3.07
N CYS A 171 9.59 4.34 -3.58
CA CYS A 171 9.69 4.05 -5.01
C CYS A 171 8.49 3.25 -5.55
N GLN A 172 7.53 2.87 -4.70
CA GLN A 172 6.25 2.31 -5.15
C GLN A 172 5.31 3.41 -5.63
N LEU A 173 4.23 2.98 -6.31
CA LEU A 173 3.24 3.93 -6.81
C LEU A 173 2.63 4.73 -5.66
N PRO A 174 2.58 6.07 -5.80
CA PRO A 174 1.82 6.92 -4.90
C PRO A 174 0.31 6.67 -5.03
N PRO A 175 -0.52 7.32 -4.23
CA PRO A 175 -1.97 7.29 -4.40
C PRO A 175 -2.38 7.77 -5.79
N VAL A 176 -3.54 7.30 -6.27
CA VAL A 176 -4.06 7.67 -7.59
C VAL A 176 -4.24 9.19 -7.66
N PHE A 177 -3.77 9.80 -8.75
CA PHE A 177 -3.75 11.25 -9.00
C PHE A 177 -2.82 12.07 -8.07
N GLN A 178 -1.92 11.44 -7.34
CA GLN A 178 -0.89 12.12 -6.54
C GLN A 178 0.51 11.79 -7.06
N ASP A 179 1.41 12.77 -7.04
CA ASP A 179 2.81 12.62 -7.49
C ASP A 179 3.73 12.10 -6.39
N ILE A 180 3.30 12.22 -5.13
CA ILE A 180 4.05 11.80 -3.94
C ILE A 180 3.19 10.88 -3.07
N SER A 181 3.84 10.16 -2.16
CA SER A 181 3.19 9.38 -1.11
C SER A 181 3.17 10.19 0.20
N PRO A 182 2.08 10.90 0.52
CA PRO A 182 2.06 11.85 1.63
C PRO A 182 2.34 11.19 2.99
N ALA A 183 1.92 9.95 3.19
CA ALA A 183 2.21 9.19 4.41
C ALA A 183 3.71 8.82 4.57
N LEU A 184 4.51 8.93 3.52
CA LEU A 184 5.95 8.70 3.51
C LEU A 184 6.75 10.00 3.32
N ASP A 185 6.08 11.14 3.30
CA ASP A 185 6.69 12.46 3.19
C ASP A 185 6.70 13.15 4.56
N LYS A 186 7.92 13.32 5.10
CA LYS A 186 8.12 13.95 6.40
C LYS A 186 7.64 15.40 6.43
N ASN A 187 7.82 16.15 5.35
CA ASN A 187 7.42 17.56 5.29
C ASN A 187 5.90 17.67 5.31
N TRP A 188 5.23 16.88 4.47
CA TRP A 188 3.76 16.82 4.45
C TRP A 188 3.17 16.49 5.83
N LEU A 189 3.73 15.46 6.50
CA LEU A 189 3.27 15.07 7.84
C LEU A 189 3.54 16.14 8.89
N ASN A 190 4.67 16.83 8.82
CA ASN A 190 4.98 17.94 9.74
C ASN A 190 4.07 19.15 9.48
N ASP A 191 3.76 19.46 8.22
CA ASP A 191 2.80 20.53 7.86
C ASP A 191 1.38 20.19 8.33
N PHE A 192 1.03 18.90 8.40
CA PHE A 192 -0.22 18.41 9.02
C PHE A 192 -0.20 18.46 10.56
N GLY A 193 0.88 18.92 11.19
CA GLY A 193 1.01 19.05 12.64
C GLY A 193 1.59 17.81 13.34
N ARG A 194 2.16 16.86 12.59
CA ARG A 194 2.85 15.69 13.19
C ARG A 194 4.32 16.02 13.46
N ILE A 195 4.88 15.41 14.51
CA ILE A 195 6.32 15.50 14.80
C ILE A 195 6.94 14.19 14.33
N THR A 196 7.62 14.25 13.18
CA THR A 196 8.00 13.09 12.39
C THR A 196 9.50 12.81 12.42
N VAL A 197 9.85 11.55 12.67
CA VAL A 197 11.19 11.00 12.46
C VAL A 197 11.14 9.91 11.42
N GLU A 198 12.29 9.62 10.80
CA GLU A 198 12.36 8.64 9.73
C GLU A 198 13.58 7.74 9.84
N ALA A 199 13.47 6.53 9.30
CA ALA A 199 14.57 5.59 9.12
C ALA A 199 14.39 4.84 7.79
N THR A 200 15.51 4.43 7.20
CA THR A 200 15.51 3.74 5.90
C THR A 200 16.21 2.39 5.98
N LEU A 201 15.57 1.37 5.40
CA LEU A 201 16.17 0.07 5.11
C LEU A 201 16.50 -0.01 3.62
N ASP A 202 17.77 0.04 3.28
CA ASP A 202 18.28 0.05 1.91
C ASP A 202 18.93 -1.28 1.48
N GLU A 203 19.18 -2.19 2.42
CA GLU A 203 19.83 -3.47 2.15
C GLU A 203 18.82 -4.53 1.75
N ILE A 204 18.96 -5.04 0.50
CA ILE A 204 18.09 -6.10 -0.03
C ILE A 204 18.50 -7.45 0.55
N MET A 205 17.60 -8.09 1.29
CA MET A 205 17.82 -9.38 1.97
C MET A 205 17.47 -10.59 1.08
N ARG A 206 16.86 -10.39 -0.07
CA ARG A 206 16.52 -11.48 -1.00
C ARG A 206 17.75 -11.89 -1.79
N THR A 207 18.27 -13.05 -1.47
CA THR A 207 19.57 -13.59 -1.90
C THR A 207 19.56 -14.37 -3.20
N ASN A 208 18.95 -13.93 -4.25
CA ASN A 208 19.30 -14.44 -5.58
C ASN A 208 20.11 -13.35 -6.30
N LYS A 209 21.43 -13.43 -6.18
CA LYS A 209 22.37 -12.48 -6.79
C LYS A 209 22.31 -12.43 -8.33
N ASP A 210 21.68 -13.42 -8.97
CA ASP A 210 21.48 -13.52 -10.43
C ASP A 210 20.00 -13.35 -10.82
N ASN A 211 19.33 -12.33 -10.29
CA ASN A 211 17.94 -12.07 -10.64
C ASN A 211 17.83 -10.77 -11.46
N ASP A 212 17.62 -10.92 -12.77
CA ASP A 212 17.48 -9.81 -13.72
C ASP A 212 16.35 -8.81 -13.33
N ILE A 213 15.31 -9.29 -12.65
CA ILE A 213 14.21 -8.43 -12.15
C ILE A 213 14.74 -7.44 -11.10
N LEU A 214 15.66 -7.86 -10.24
CA LEU A 214 16.27 -6.97 -9.24
C LEU A 214 17.16 -5.93 -9.89
N ASP A 215 17.90 -6.30 -10.95
CA ASP A 215 18.74 -5.37 -11.71
C ASP A 215 17.90 -4.32 -12.43
N VAL A 216 16.80 -4.74 -13.08
CA VAL A 216 15.85 -3.82 -13.72
C VAL A 216 15.20 -2.91 -12.68
N ALA A 217 14.73 -3.46 -11.57
CA ALA A 217 14.13 -2.69 -10.49
C ALA A 217 15.12 -1.67 -9.89
N ALA A 218 16.40 -2.03 -9.75
CA ALA A 218 17.44 -1.11 -9.25
C ALA A 218 17.66 0.08 -10.22
N GLN A 219 17.66 -0.17 -11.53
CA GLN A 219 17.82 0.89 -12.54
C GLN A 219 16.59 1.81 -12.60
N VAL A 220 15.37 1.25 -12.57
CA VAL A 220 14.14 2.06 -12.49
C VAL A 220 14.15 2.93 -11.25
N ARG A 221 14.57 2.38 -10.11
CA ARG A 221 14.67 3.12 -8.84
C ARG A 221 15.62 4.31 -8.89
N GLN A 222 16.76 4.17 -9.59
CA GLN A 222 17.71 5.27 -9.78
C GLN A 222 17.14 6.42 -10.58
N SER A 223 16.09 6.21 -11.36
CA SER A 223 15.41 7.22 -12.16
C SER A 223 14.26 7.92 -11.42
N VAL A 224 13.83 7.41 -10.27
CA VAL A 224 12.77 8.04 -9.47
C VAL A 224 13.27 9.35 -8.88
N GLY A 225 12.52 10.44 -9.11
CA GLY A 225 12.87 11.78 -8.62
C GLY A 225 13.94 12.51 -9.46
N VAL A 226 14.47 11.89 -10.50
CA VAL A 226 15.38 12.55 -11.45
C VAL A 226 14.55 12.99 -12.66
N PRO A 227 14.54 14.28 -13.03
CA PRO A 227 13.89 14.73 -14.27
C PRO A 227 14.46 13.91 -15.44
N PRO A 228 13.63 13.29 -16.29
CA PRO A 228 14.13 12.45 -17.35
C PRO A 228 14.98 13.28 -18.32
N PRO A 229 16.28 12.98 -18.45
CA PRO A 229 17.13 13.64 -19.43
C PRO A 229 16.77 13.18 -20.86
N THR A 230 15.94 12.12 -20.97
CA THR A 230 15.49 11.53 -22.22
C THR A 230 14.03 11.09 -22.10
N LYS A 231 13.30 11.14 -23.22
CA LYS A 231 11.87 10.78 -23.30
C LYS A 231 11.51 9.34 -22.84
N TRP A 232 12.50 8.46 -22.70
CA TRP A 232 12.27 7.04 -22.40
C TRP A 232 13.36 6.48 -21.50
N ILE A 233 12.97 5.77 -20.44
CA ILE A 233 13.88 4.92 -19.67
C ILE A 233 14.21 3.73 -20.56
N LYS A 234 15.48 3.57 -20.96
CA LYS A 234 15.93 2.38 -21.64
C LYS A 234 16.01 1.24 -20.62
N MET A 235 14.98 0.45 -20.53
CA MET A 235 15.08 -0.81 -19.80
C MET A 235 16.09 -1.71 -20.52
N PRO A 236 17.14 -2.21 -19.85
CA PRO A 236 18.06 -3.16 -20.45
C PRO A 236 17.28 -4.46 -20.67
N ALA A 237 16.83 -4.63 -21.92
CA ALA A 237 16.22 -5.84 -22.37
C ALA A 237 17.30 -6.92 -22.51
N ARG A 238 17.52 -7.66 -21.46
CA ARG A 238 18.28 -8.90 -21.54
C ARG A 238 17.27 -10.03 -21.47
N ASN A 239 17.12 -10.81 -22.57
CA ASN A 239 16.42 -12.08 -22.55
C ASN A 239 17.23 -13.06 -21.71
N LYS A 240 17.24 -12.88 -20.41
CA LYS A 240 17.80 -13.81 -19.45
C LYS A 240 16.66 -14.63 -18.84
N ASN A 241 17.01 -15.69 -18.13
CA ASN A 241 16.09 -16.72 -17.63
C ASN A 241 14.92 -16.18 -16.77
N ASN A 242 15.03 -14.97 -16.20
CA ASN A 242 14.07 -14.40 -15.28
C ASN A 242 13.30 -13.18 -15.83
N CYS A 243 13.68 -12.67 -17.01
CA CYS A 243 13.00 -11.54 -17.64
C CYS A 243 12.96 -11.74 -19.14
N ILE A 244 11.76 -11.90 -19.69
CA ILE A 244 11.52 -12.13 -21.12
C ILE A 244 10.70 -10.98 -21.67
N ILE A 245 11.14 -10.40 -22.77
CA ILE A 245 10.40 -9.38 -23.50
C ILE A 245 9.75 -10.02 -24.71
N PHE A 246 8.46 -9.81 -24.85
CA PHE A 246 7.67 -10.28 -25.99
C PHE A 246 7.51 -9.17 -27.02
N PRO A 247 7.51 -9.49 -28.34
CA PRO A 247 7.43 -8.50 -29.40
C PRO A 247 6.07 -7.79 -29.47
N ASP A 248 5.02 -8.44 -29.00
CA ASP A 248 3.66 -7.96 -29.06
C ASP A 248 2.78 -8.53 -27.92
N ALA A 249 1.62 -7.89 -27.73
CA ALA A 249 0.68 -8.25 -26.66
C ALA A 249 0.04 -9.65 -26.88
N ASN A 250 -0.16 -10.08 -28.12
CA ASN A 250 -0.78 -11.39 -28.39
C ASN A 250 0.16 -12.52 -27.97
N THR A 251 1.45 -12.41 -28.32
CA THR A 251 2.48 -13.37 -27.90
C THR A 251 2.58 -13.42 -26.37
N LEU A 252 2.58 -12.26 -25.70
CA LEU A 252 2.55 -12.17 -24.24
C LEU A 252 1.32 -12.87 -23.65
N PHE A 253 0.13 -12.65 -24.22
CA PHE A 253 -1.12 -13.23 -23.71
C PHE A 253 -1.16 -14.77 -23.89
N LEU A 254 -0.64 -15.27 -24.98
CA LEU A 254 -0.55 -16.72 -25.21
C LEU A 254 0.43 -17.37 -24.23
N GLU A 255 1.59 -16.77 -24.01
CA GLU A 255 2.56 -17.25 -23.02
C GLU A 255 2.00 -17.17 -21.60
N TYR A 256 1.34 -16.08 -21.25
CA TYR A 256 0.67 -15.96 -19.94
C TYR A 256 -0.38 -17.05 -19.76
N TYR A 257 -1.20 -17.34 -20.78
CA TYR A 257 -2.18 -18.42 -20.75
C TYR A 257 -1.53 -19.79 -20.53
N ALA A 258 -0.45 -20.10 -21.24
CA ALA A 258 0.29 -21.34 -21.06
C ALA A 258 0.85 -21.49 -19.65
N ARG A 259 1.43 -20.42 -19.10
CA ARG A 259 1.94 -20.41 -17.71
C ARG A 259 0.83 -20.48 -16.67
N PHE A 260 -0.29 -19.82 -16.93
CA PHE A 260 -1.47 -19.91 -16.06
C PHE A 260 -2.00 -21.35 -15.98
N LEU A 261 -2.02 -22.08 -17.09
CA LEU A 261 -2.40 -23.51 -17.10
C LEU A 261 -1.39 -24.37 -16.34
N GLN A 262 -0.11 -24.04 -16.42
CA GLN A 262 0.97 -24.81 -15.79
C GLN A 262 1.06 -24.57 -14.28
N TYR A 263 0.97 -23.32 -13.83
CA TYR A 263 1.26 -22.91 -12.45
C TYR A 263 0.01 -22.53 -11.65
N GLY A 264 -1.13 -22.30 -12.31
CA GLY A 264 -2.38 -21.90 -11.67
C GLY A 264 -2.45 -20.41 -11.30
N PRO A 265 -3.61 -20.00 -10.75
CA PRO A 265 -3.88 -18.58 -10.42
C PRO A 265 -3.12 -18.04 -9.21
N THR A 266 -2.59 -18.91 -8.37
CA THR A 266 -1.81 -18.53 -7.18
C THR A 266 -0.39 -18.10 -7.51
N ASP A 267 0.20 -18.73 -8.53
CA ASP A 267 1.61 -18.58 -8.85
C ASP A 267 1.86 -17.77 -10.13
N SER A 268 0.80 -17.33 -10.82
CA SER A 268 0.89 -16.46 -11.98
C SER A 268 -0.05 -15.26 -11.88
N ILE A 269 0.48 -14.07 -12.17
CA ILE A 269 -0.28 -12.81 -12.16
C ILE A 269 0.08 -11.96 -13.37
N ALA A 270 -0.93 -11.34 -13.98
CA ALA A 270 -0.73 -10.31 -14.99
C ALA A 270 -0.97 -8.93 -14.38
N ILE A 271 -0.10 -8.00 -14.69
CA ILE A 271 -0.20 -6.60 -14.25
C ILE A 271 -0.42 -5.72 -15.47
N ALA A 272 -1.39 -4.82 -15.40
CA ALA A 272 -1.69 -3.85 -16.44
C ALA A 272 -1.88 -2.46 -15.85
N HIS A 273 -1.64 -1.42 -16.65
CA HIS A 273 -1.72 -0.02 -16.22
C HIS A 273 -3.15 0.52 -16.12
N SER A 274 -4.16 -0.19 -16.63
CA SER A 274 -5.55 0.26 -16.62
C SER A 274 -6.55 -0.88 -16.41
N ASN A 275 -7.70 -0.56 -15.82
CA ASN A 275 -8.82 -1.51 -15.68
C ASN A 275 -9.32 -2.03 -17.03
N LYS A 276 -9.28 -1.21 -18.08
CA LYS A 276 -9.64 -1.62 -19.44
C LYS A 276 -8.72 -2.73 -19.95
N ALA A 277 -7.42 -2.61 -19.74
CA ALA A 277 -6.43 -3.64 -20.12
C ALA A 277 -6.60 -4.92 -19.29
N CYS A 278 -6.84 -4.80 -17.97
CA CYS A 278 -7.16 -5.94 -17.11
C CYS A 278 -8.41 -6.67 -17.58
N ASN A 279 -9.48 -5.93 -17.89
CA ASN A 279 -10.73 -6.52 -18.39
C ASN A 279 -10.56 -7.21 -19.75
N HIS A 280 -9.75 -6.64 -20.62
CA HIS A 280 -9.41 -7.28 -21.91
C HIS A 280 -8.72 -8.63 -21.72
N LEU A 281 -7.70 -8.67 -20.87
CA LEU A 281 -6.98 -9.91 -20.55
C LEU A 281 -7.89 -10.93 -19.86
N ASN A 282 -8.72 -10.52 -18.92
CA ASN A 282 -9.68 -11.39 -18.25
C ASN A 282 -10.69 -12.00 -19.24
N LYS A 283 -11.21 -11.21 -20.20
CA LYS A 283 -12.08 -11.74 -21.27
C LYS A 283 -11.36 -12.73 -22.18
N PHE A 284 -10.10 -12.45 -22.53
CA PHE A 284 -9.26 -13.33 -23.31
C PHE A 284 -9.05 -14.70 -22.63
N LEU A 285 -8.73 -14.69 -21.32
CA LEU A 285 -8.54 -15.92 -20.54
C LEU A 285 -9.84 -16.69 -20.39
N ARG A 286 -10.94 -16.02 -19.98
CA ARG A 286 -12.24 -16.67 -19.76
C ARG A 286 -12.75 -17.40 -21.00
N LYS A 287 -12.62 -16.82 -22.20
CA LYS A 287 -13.00 -17.46 -23.45
C LYS A 287 -12.23 -18.75 -23.75
N ARG A 288 -11.03 -18.92 -23.19
CA ARG A 288 -10.19 -20.10 -23.39
C ARG A 288 -10.34 -21.15 -22.30
N LEU A 289 -10.61 -20.71 -21.08
CA LEU A 289 -10.80 -21.58 -19.92
C LEU A 289 -12.23 -22.13 -19.85
N PHE A 290 -13.20 -21.37 -20.36
CA PHE A 290 -14.62 -21.69 -20.31
C PHE A 290 -15.23 -21.42 -21.70
N PRO A 291 -14.98 -22.33 -22.68
CA PRO A 291 -15.48 -22.18 -24.05
C PRO A 291 -17.01 -22.29 -24.17
#